data_2d319ffcbbf158bdcdf9205dfde132be
#
_entry.id   2d319ffcbbf158bdcdf9205dfde132be
#
_cell.length_a   1.000
_cell.length_b   1.000
_cell.length_c   1.000
_cell.angle_alpha   90.00
_cell.angle_beta   90.00
_cell.angle_gamma   90.00
#
_symmetry.space_group_name_H-M   'P 1'
#
loop_
_entity.id
_entity.type
_entity.pdbx_description
1 polymer ?
#
loop_
_entity_poly.entity_id
_entity_poly.type
_entity_poly.pdbx_seq_one_letter_code
_entity_poly.pdbx_strand_id
1 'polypeptide(L)'
;MKVNEKRKIFGLTMTRRAWNNVLVYALLIIMVVFWYVAPPVKEEAEKDIKDEASPGEVIGLIPDDGNLREIQIDELRLVLEEQKWQCQTPCRLSEKAAESVVENWLALTMEPTNQTAENLITDVYFRFAGGEEARVELYADPELIIRLPNQQQNFRVKEFTASQLLGH
;
A
#
# COMPACT_ATOMS: atom_id res chain seq x y z
N MET A 1 -52.99 22.14 27.98
CA MET A 1 -52.20 23.36 27.84
C MET A 1 -50.75 23.06 28.23
N LYS A 2 -49.84 23.01 27.27
CA LYS A 2 -48.38 22.77 27.57
C LYS A 2 -47.73 24.14 27.88
N VAL A 3 -47.34 24.32 29.12
CA VAL A 3 -46.63 25.50 29.59
C VAL A 3 -45.27 25.57 28.91
N ASN A 4 -45.05 26.64 28.13
CA ASN A 4 -43.75 26.92 27.50
C ASN A 4 -42.78 27.41 28.59
N GLU A 5 -42.00 26.51 29.19
CA GLU A 5 -40.93 26.87 30.12
C GLU A 5 -39.87 27.68 29.40
N LYS A 6 -39.74 28.94 29.77
CA LYS A 6 -38.64 29.82 29.35
C LYS A 6 -37.44 29.54 30.25
N ARG A 7 -36.35 29.08 29.71
CA ARG A 7 -35.06 28.94 30.43
C ARG A 7 -34.19 30.17 30.19
N LYS A 8 -33.61 30.69 31.27
CA LYS A 8 -32.61 31.77 31.24
C LYS A 8 -31.24 31.15 31.24
N ILE A 9 -30.50 31.25 30.12
CA ILE A 9 -29.09 30.85 30.02
C ILE A 9 -28.35 32.03 29.40
N PHE A 10 -27.26 32.48 30.02
CA PHE A 10 -26.44 33.62 29.57
C PHE A 10 -27.23 34.95 29.42
N GLY A 11 -28.19 35.22 30.29
CA GLY A 11 -28.96 36.48 30.27
C GLY A 11 -30.03 36.61 29.21
N LEU A 12 -30.18 35.66 28.30
CA LEU A 12 -31.20 35.60 27.23
C LEU A 12 -32.32 34.66 27.59
N THR A 13 -33.55 35.17 27.55
CA THR A 13 -34.77 34.34 27.74
C THR A 13 -35.34 33.90 26.41
N MET A 14 -35.07 32.66 26.04
CA MET A 14 -35.54 32.10 24.77
C MET A 14 -36.39 30.84 24.97
N THR A 15 -37.29 30.57 24.03
CA THR A 15 -38.05 29.31 23.98
C THR A 15 -37.16 28.15 23.56
N ARG A 16 -37.51 26.92 23.92
CA ARG A 16 -36.79 25.71 23.53
C ARG A 16 -36.54 25.62 22.00
N ARG A 17 -37.50 26.06 21.20
CA ARG A 17 -37.39 26.08 19.74
C ARG A 17 -36.36 27.10 19.24
N ALA A 18 -36.33 28.27 19.88
CA ALA A 18 -35.33 29.29 19.53
C ALA A 18 -33.93 28.86 19.92
N TRP A 19 -33.76 28.14 21.05
CA TRP A 19 -32.47 27.57 21.46
C TRP A 19 -31.94 26.53 20.45
N ASN A 20 -32.79 25.63 19.94
CA ASN A 20 -32.38 24.66 18.93
C ASN A 20 -31.87 25.35 17.65
N ASN A 21 -32.56 26.39 17.20
CA ASN A 21 -32.15 27.15 16.03
C ASN A 21 -30.80 27.86 16.25
N VAL A 22 -30.61 28.47 17.43
CA VAL A 22 -29.35 29.12 17.79
C VAL A 22 -28.19 28.10 17.80
N LEU A 23 -28.39 26.89 18.38
CA LEU A 23 -27.40 25.81 18.37
C LEU A 23 -27.03 25.36 16.96
N VAL A 24 -28.02 25.19 16.07
CA VAL A 24 -27.80 24.79 14.68
C VAL A 24 -26.99 25.87 13.93
N TYR A 25 -27.37 27.17 14.10
CA TYR A 25 -26.62 28.24 13.46
C TYR A 25 -25.19 28.39 14.04
N ALA A 26 -25.01 28.21 15.35
CA ALA A 26 -23.69 28.22 15.96
C ALA A 26 -22.80 27.09 15.41
N LEU A 27 -23.34 25.86 15.26
CA LEU A 27 -22.63 24.76 14.64
C LEU A 27 -22.27 25.02 13.17
N LEU A 28 -23.19 25.59 12.40
CA LEU A 28 -22.92 25.96 11.01
C LEU A 28 -21.82 27.04 10.90
N ILE A 29 -21.85 28.05 11.77
CA ILE A 29 -20.82 29.09 11.81
C ILE A 29 -19.46 28.49 12.19
N ILE A 30 -19.41 27.60 13.19
CA ILE A 30 -18.19 26.88 13.57
C ILE A 30 -17.67 26.05 12.40
N MET A 31 -18.54 25.35 11.69
CA MET A 31 -18.15 24.55 10.53
C MET A 31 -17.59 25.43 9.40
N VAL A 32 -18.21 26.59 9.13
CA VAL A 32 -17.70 27.54 8.12
C VAL A 32 -16.39 28.15 8.56
N VAL A 33 -16.22 28.51 9.84
CA VAL A 33 -14.98 29.03 10.40
C VAL A 33 -13.88 27.97 10.33
N PHE A 34 -14.19 26.71 10.67
CA PHE A 34 -13.23 25.59 10.48
C PHE A 34 -12.83 25.41 9.03
N TRP A 35 -13.75 25.56 8.10
CA TRP A 35 -13.46 25.46 6.67
C TRP A 35 -12.60 26.63 6.16
N TYR A 36 -12.70 27.79 6.79
CA TYR A 36 -11.95 28.99 6.39
C TYR A 36 -10.59 29.14 7.11
N VAL A 37 -10.48 28.62 8.34
CA VAL A 37 -9.29 28.75 9.21
C VAL A 37 -8.46 27.46 9.20
N ALA A 38 -9.09 26.31 9.05
CA ALA A 38 -8.33 25.10 8.75
C ALA A 38 -7.74 25.30 7.35
N PRO A 39 -6.40 25.31 7.20
CA PRO A 39 -5.83 25.15 5.88
C PRO A 39 -6.51 23.89 5.30
N PRO A 40 -6.79 23.85 3.98
CA PRO A 40 -7.26 22.63 3.38
C PRO A 40 -6.32 21.56 3.91
N VAL A 41 -6.86 20.61 4.67
CA VAL A 41 -6.14 19.38 4.97
C VAL A 41 -5.73 18.96 3.57
N LYS A 42 -4.46 19.17 3.21
CA LYS A 42 -3.90 18.46 2.10
C LYS A 42 -4.23 17.04 2.50
N GLU A 43 -5.14 16.45 1.79
CA GLU A 43 -5.30 15.01 1.73
C GLU A 43 -3.95 14.48 1.24
N GLU A 44 -2.99 14.40 2.18
CA GLU A 44 -1.77 13.61 2.06
C GLU A 44 -2.12 12.12 2.23
N ALA A 45 -3.35 11.76 1.96
CA ALA A 45 -3.82 10.40 2.08
C ALA A 45 -4.61 9.95 0.86
N GLU A 46 -4.46 10.63 -0.23
CA GLU A 46 -4.71 10.08 -1.55
C GLU A 46 -3.71 10.77 -2.47
N LYS A 47 -2.44 10.50 -2.23
CA LYS A 47 -1.56 10.32 -3.35
C LYS A 47 -2.20 9.18 -4.13
N ASP A 48 -3.20 9.54 -4.94
CA ASP A 48 -3.35 8.89 -6.21
C ASP A 48 -1.94 8.77 -6.76
N ILE A 49 -1.33 7.61 -6.58
CA ILE A 49 -0.23 7.14 -7.38
C ILE A 49 -0.86 6.88 -8.75
N LYS A 50 -1.32 7.95 -9.37
CA LYS A 50 -1.34 8.14 -10.81
C LYS A 50 0.04 8.65 -11.21
N ASP A 51 1.06 8.03 -10.68
CA ASP A 51 2.28 7.88 -11.42
C ASP A 51 1.99 6.76 -12.42
N GLU A 52 1.27 7.12 -13.50
CA GLU A 52 1.52 6.45 -14.77
C GLU A 52 3.02 6.64 -14.98
N ALA A 53 3.78 5.62 -14.57
CA ALA A 53 5.23 5.63 -14.71
C ALA A 53 5.53 5.97 -16.17
N SER A 54 6.25 7.05 -16.38
CA SER A 54 6.58 7.49 -17.73
C SER A 54 7.24 6.34 -18.48
N PRO A 55 6.92 6.11 -19.75
CA PRO A 55 7.55 5.04 -20.52
C PRO A 55 9.07 5.19 -20.47
N GLY A 56 9.76 4.23 -19.84
CA GLY A 56 11.21 4.22 -19.67
C GLY A 56 11.74 4.51 -18.27
N GLU A 57 10.89 4.78 -17.27
CA GLU A 57 11.30 4.90 -15.88
C GLU A 57 11.53 3.51 -15.29
N VAL A 58 12.74 3.27 -14.79
CA VAL A 58 13.12 2.02 -14.12
C VAL A 58 12.78 2.16 -12.65
N ILE A 59 11.95 1.27 -12.14
CA ILE A 59 11.46 1.31 -10.76
C ILE A 59 11.93 0.06 -10.03
N GLY A 60 12.46 0.23 -8.82
CA GLY A 60 12.71 -0.90 -7.91
C GLY A 60 11.39 -1.44 -7.36
N LEU A 61 11.24 -2.76 -7.30
CA LEU A 61 10.05 -3.39 -6.75
C LEU A 61 9.94 -3.20 -5.23
N ILE A 62 11.08 -3.32 -4.54
CA ILE A 62 11.18 -3.23 -3.08
C ILE A 62 11.83 -1.90 -2.72
N PRO A 63 11.23 -1.10 -1.81
CA PRO A 63 11.81 0.16 -1.37
C PRO A 63 13.19 -0.02 -0.73
N ASP A 64 14.08 0.95 -0.92
CA ASP A 64 15.47 0.93 -0.41
C ASP A 64 15.59 0.95 1.12
N ASP A 65 14.52 1.27 1.84
CA ASP A 65 14.49 1.34 3.31
C ASP A 65 14.58 -0.02 4.03
N GLY A 66 14.72 -1.10 3.27
CA GLY A 66 15.23 -2.39 3.74
C GLY A 66 14.40 -3.10 4.80
N ASN A 67 13.13 -2.74 4.94
CA ASN A 67 12.26 -3.31 5.98
C ASN A 67 11.64 -4.67 5.60
N LEU A 68 12.12 -5.33 4.54
CA LEU A 68 11.66 -6.66 4.14
C LEU A 68 12.01 -7.69 5.21
N ARG A 69 11.04 -8.50 5.61
CA ARG A 69 11.18 -9.54 6.66
C ARG A 69 10.90 -10.94 6.15
N GLU A 70 10.07 -11.06 5.14
CA GLU A 70 9.65 -12.35 4.62
C GLU A 70 9.36 -12.25 3.13
N ILE A 71 9.76 -13.30 2.39
CA ILE A 71 9.35 -13.54 1.01
C ILE A 71 8.72 -14.94 0.98
N GLN A 72 7.50 -15.03 0.47
CA GLN A 72 6.83 -16.31 0.26
C GLN A 72 6.54 -16.51 -1.21
N ILE A 73 7.00 -17.64 -1.76
CA ILE A 73 6.84 -18.07 -3.15
C ILE A 73 6.29 -19.49 -3.12
N ASP A 74 5.03 -19.69 -3.42
CA ASP A 74 4.35 -20.98 -3.25
C ASP A 74 4.58 -21.59 -1.85
N GLU A 75 5.27 -22.74 -1.79
CA GLU A 75 5.62 -23.42 -0.54
C GLU A 75 6.96 -22.92 0.05
N LEU A 76 7.73 -22.16 -0.72
CA LEU A 76 9.01 -21.61 -0.27
C LEU A 76 8.77 -20.39 0.60
N ARG A 77 9.30 -20.40 1.81
CA ARG A 77 9.19 -19.28 2.76
C ARG A 77 10.57 -18.88 3.26
N LEU A 78 11.01 -17.69 2.88
CA LEU A 78 12.27 -17.08 3.27
C LEU A 78 12.00 -16.02 4.32
N VAL A 79 12.61 -16.14 5.50
CA VAL A 79 12.40 -15.23 6.64
C VAL A 79 13.74 -14.67 7.09
N LEU A 80 13.76 -13.40 7.43
CA LEU A 80 14.93 -12.72 7.98
C LEU A 80 14.96 -12.91 9.51
N GLU A 81 15.83 -13.79 9.99
CA GLU A 81 16.09 -14.06 11.41
C GLU A 81 17.53 -13.67 11.77
N GLU A 82 17.74 -12.92 12.84
CA GLU A 82 19.07 -12.51 13.30
C GLU A 82 19.99 -11.93 12.20
N GLN A 83 19.42 -11.14 11.27
CA GLN A 83 20.09 -10.54 10.11
C GLN A 83 20.56 -11.55 9.04
N LYS A 84 20.06 -12.78 9.06
CA LYS A 84 20.30 -13.79 8.04
C LYS A 84 18.99 -14.28 7.45
N TRP A 85 19.00 -14.50 6.15
CA TRP A 85 17.86 -15.10 5.49
C TRP A 85 17.89 -16.62 5.68
N GLN A 86 16.79 -17.13 6.22
CA GLN A 86 16.60 -18.54 6.47
C GLN A 86 15.38 -19.05 5.71
N CYS A 87 15.50 -20.24 5.16
CA CYS A 87 14.42 -20.92 4.50
C CYS A 87 13.69 -21.82 5.50
N GLN A 88 12.41 -21.57 5.72
CA GLN A 88 11.59 -22.37 6.63
C GLN A 88 11.15 -23.69 5.98
N THR A 89 11.00 -24.72 6.80
CA THR A 89 10.58 -26.07 6.34
C THR A 89 9.12 -26.04 5.83
N PRO A 90 8.82 -26.66 4.67
CA PRO A 90 9.69 -27.50 3.84
C PRO A 90 10.57 -26.67 2.90
N CYS A 91 11.88 -26.73 3.07
CA CYS A 91 12.83 -25.99 2.23
C CYS A 91 13.66 -26.94 1.36
N ARG A 92 13.75 -26.62 0.07
CA ARG A 92 14.59 -27.34 -0.90
C ARG A 92 15.86 -26.58 -1.28
N LEU A 93 16.00 -25.35 -0.77
CA LEU A 93 17.16 -24.50 -1.08
C LEU A 93 18.26 -24.67 -0.02
N SER A 94 19.50 -24.56 -0.46
CA SER A 94 20.61 -24.33 0.45
C SER A 94 20.55 -22.89 0.98
N GLU A 95 21.20 -22.63 2.13
CA GLU A 95 21.26 -21.28 2.73
C GLU A 95 21.76 -20.25 1.71
N LYS A 96 22.84 -20.56 0.99
CA LYS A 96 23.40 -19.69 -0.06
C LYS A 96 22.43 -19.45 -1.23
N ALA A 97 21.65 -20.46 -1.63
CA ALA A 97 20.65 -20.30 -2.67
C ALA A 97 19.48 -19.42 -2.20
N ALA A 98 19.08 -19.56 -0.95
CA ALA A 98 18.07 -18.72 -0.34
C ALA A 98 18.50 -17.24 -0.29
N GLU A 99 19.74 -16.97 0.13
CA GLU A 99 20.30 -15.60 0.09
C GLU A 99 20.31 -15.04 -1.33
N SER A 100 20.75 -15.82 -2.33
CA SER A 100 20.76 -15.36 -3.73
C SER A 100 19.37 -15.03 -4.27
N VAL A 101 18.34 -15.80 -3.90
CA VAL A 101 16.97 -15.49 -4.29
C VAL A 101 16.53 -14.14 -3.70
N VAL A 102 16.81 -13.90 -2.43
CA VAL A 102 16.47 -12.63 -1.78
C VAL A 102 17.23 -11.47 -2.41
N GLU A 103 18.52 -11.61 -2.65
CA GLU A 103 19.35 -10.59 -3.30
C GLU A 103 18.80 -10.24 -4.70
N ASN A 104 18.35 -11.24 -5.47
CA ASN A 104 17.76 -11.02 -6.77
C ASN A 104 16.45 -10.22 -6.67
N TRP A 105 15.58 -10.52 -5.68
CA TRP A 105 14.35 -9.76 -5.45
C TRP A 105 14.63 -8.34 -4.97
N LEU A 106 15.64 -8.12 -4.13
CA LEU A 106 16.03 -6.78 -3.66
C LEU A 106 16.66 -5.92 -4.76
N ALA A 107 17.43 -6.54 -5.66
CA ALA A 107 18.06 -5.86 -6.78
C ALA A 107 17.17 -5.72 -8.01
N LEU A 108 15.95 -6.29 -7.95
CA LEU A 108 15.06 -6.35 -9.09
C LEU A 108 14.60 -4.96 -9.51
N THR A 109 14.84 -4.66 -10.77
CA THR A 109 14.36 -3.46 -11.44
C THR A 109 13.34 -3.85 -12.52
N MET A 110 12.35 -3.01 -12.70
CA MET A 110 11.26 -3.24 -13.63
C MET A 110 10.92 -1.98 -14.42
N GLU A 111 10.47 -2.17 -15.66
CA GLU A 111 10.02 -1.11 -16.55
C GLU A 111 8.53 -1.26 -16.86
N PRO A 112 7.75 -0.18 -16.83
CA PRO A 112 6.36 -0.23 -17.25
C PRO A 112 6.22 -0.78 -18.68
N THR A 113 5.25 -1.65 -18.89
CA THR A 113 4.98 -2.21 -20.21
C THR A 113 3.48 -2.32 -20.48
N ASN A 114 3.10 -2.16 -21.74
CA ASN A 114 1.74 -2.37 -22.20
C ASN A 114 1.50 -3.81 -22.70
N GLN A 115 2.50 -4.70 -22.55
CA GLN A 115 2.34 -6.10 -22.92
C GLN A 115 1.34 -6.78 -22.01
N THR A 116 0.51 -7.62 -22.60
CA THR A 116 -0.41 -8.47 -21.83
C THR A 116 0.39 -9.56 -21.15
N ALA A 117 0.19 -9.73 -19.86
CA ALA A 117 0.78 -10.79 -19.07
C ALA A 117 -0.03 -12.08 -19.29
N GLU A 118 0.63 -13.13 -19.76
CA GLU A 118 0.03 -14.46 -20.00
C GLU A 118 0.86 -15.52 -19.27
N ASN A 119 0.25 -16.68 -18.97
CA ASN A 119 0.91 -17.78 -18.25
C ASN A 119 1.45 -17.39 -16.88
N LEU A 120 0.55 -17.21 -15.93
CA LEU A 120 0.90 -17.01 -14.52
C LEU A 120 1.77 -18.16 -14.03
N ILE A 121 2.97 -17.83 -13.53
CA ILE A 121 3.90 -18.80 -12.92
C ILE A 121 3.49 -18.99 -11.46
N THR A 122 3.47 -17.91 -10.69
CA THR A 122 3.16 -17.92 -9.25
C THR A 122 2.83 -16.54 -8.70
N ASP A 123 2.24 -16.53 -7.53
CA ASP A 123 2.13 -15.35 -6.67
C ASP A 123 3.31 -15.28 -5.71
N VAL A 124 3.86 -14.09 -5.52
CA VAL A 124 4.91 -13.81 -4.54
C VAL A 124 4.40 -12.81 -3.53
N TYR A 125 4.57 -13.13 -2.26
CA TYR A 125 4.16 -12.29 -1.14
C TYR A 125 5.38 -11.77 -0.40
N PHE A 126 5.37 -10.48 -0.11
CA PHE A 126 6.39 -9.78 0.66
C PHE A 126 5.77 -9.28 1.95
N ARG A 127 6.44 -9.51 3.07
CA ARG A 127 6.05 -8.95 4.37
C ARG A 127 7.15 -8.05 4.90
N PHE A 128 6.78 -6.86 5.30
CA PHE A 128 7.67 -5.83 5.82
C PHE A 128 7.61 -5.73 7.35
N ALA A 129 8.62 -5.09 7.96
CA ALA A 129 8.72 -4.97 9.42
C ALA A 129 7.55 -4.23 10.08
N GLY A 130 6.89 -3.33 9.35
CA GLY A 130 5.69 -2.61 9.79
C GLY A 130 4.40 -3.45 9.80
N GLY A 131 4.46 -4.71 9.34
CA GLY A 131 3.29 -5.57 9.15
C GLY A 131 2.58 -5.35 7.82
N GLU A 132 3.11 -4.51 6.98
CA GLU A 132 2.63 -4.31 5.61
C GLU A 132 2.91 -5.56 4.76
N GLU A 133 1.97 -5.89 3.88
CA GLU A 133 2.10 -7.01 2.95
C GLU A 133 1.92 -6.50 1.52
N ALA A 134 2.78 -6.97 0.62
CA ALA A 134 2.64 -6.75 -0.82
C ALA A 134 2.55 -8.09 -1.52
N ARG A 135 1.71 -8.16 -2.56
CA ARG A 135 1.59 -9.32 -3.44
C ARG A 135 1.94 -8.90 -4.85
N VAL A 136 2.68 -9.74 -5.54
CA VAL A 136 2.96 -9.59 -6.97
C VAL A 136 2.65 -10.90 -7.70
N GLU A 137 2.21 -10.78 -8.93
CA GLU A 137 1.95 -11.90 -9.82
C GLU A 137 3.08 -11.97 -10.85
N LEU A 138 3.70 -13.14 -11.00
CA LEU A 138 4.80 -13.38 -11.91
C LEU A 138 4.32 -14.18 -13.13
N TYR A 139 4.58 -13.69 -14.35
CA TYR A 139 4.16 -14.25 -15.62
C TYR A 139 5.36 -14.54 -16.51
N ALA A 140 5.27 -15.59 -17.36
CA ALA A 140 6.39 -16.05 -18.20
C ALA A 140 6.34 -15.57 -19.65
N ASP A 141 5.20 -15.22 -20.18
CA ASP A 141 5.02 -14.89 -21.60
C ASP A 141 4.51 -13.47 -21.83
N PRO A 142 4.96 -12.82 -22.89
CA PRO A 142 6.03 -13.20 -23.84
C PRO A 142 7.44 -13.01 -23.27
N GLU A 143 7.57 -12.33 -22.15
CA GLU A 143 8.76 -12.04 -21.36
C GLU A 143 8.41 -12.21 -19.88
N LEU A 144 9.39 -12.07 -19.00
CA LEU A 144 9.13 -12.08 -17.57
C LEU A 144 8.41 -10.78 -17.18
N ILE A 145 7.16 -10.90 -16.80
CA ILE A 145 6.30 -9.78 -16.43
C ILE A 145 5.88 -9.91 -14.97
N ILE A 146 5.97 -8.82 -14.25
CA ILE A 146 5.41 -8.63 -12.91
C ILE A 146 4.16 -7.76 -13.03
N ARG A 147 3.09 -8.21 -12.39
CA ARG A 147 1.87 -7.46 -12.22
C ARG A 147 1.63 -7.19 -10.75
N LEU A 148 1.33 -5.93 -10.43
CA LEU A 148 0.91 -5.52 -9.10
C LEU A 148 -0.62 -5.54 -9.06
N PRO A 149 -1.27 -6.38 -8.23
CA PRO A 149 -2.74 -6.54 -8.24
C PRO A 149 -3.50 -5.24 -7.97
N ASN A 150 -2.89 -4.32 -7.22
CA ASN A 150 -3.48 -3.02 -6.88
C ASN A 150 -3.25 -1.94 -7.95
N GLN A 151 -2.45 -2.23 -8.97
CA GLN A 151 -2.15 -1.35 -10.08
C GLN A 151 -2.56 -2.05 -11.37
N GLN A 152 -3.20 -1.33 -12.29
CA GLN A 152 -3.57 -1.88 -13.61
C GLN A 152 -2.38 -1.87 -14.59
N GLN A 153 -1.16 -1.80 -14.07
CA GLN A 153 0.08 -1.69 -14.83
C GLN A 153 0.87 -2.98 -14.78
N ASN A 154 1.35 -3.42 -15.94
CA ASN A 154 2.30 -4.51 -16.06
C ASN A 154 3.74 -3.96 -16.12
N PHE A 155 4.68 -4.71 -15.59
CA PHE A 155 6.10 -4.34 -15.56
C PHE A 155 6.94 -5.46 -16.13
N ARG A 156 7.86 -5.12 -17.02
CA ARG A 156 8.81 -6.06 -17.61
C ARG A 156 10.08 -6.12 -16.77
N VAL A 157 10.57 -7.32 -16.52
CA VAL A 157 11.86 -7.61 -15.88
C VAL A 157 12.88 -7.96 -16.96
N LYS A 158 14.05 -7.29 -16.97
CA LYS A 158 15.08 -7.53 -17.96
C LYS A 158 16.29 -8.30 -17.44
N GLU A 159 16.63 -8.07 -16.18
CA GLU A 159 17.92 -8.50 -15.62
C GLU A 159 17.90 -9.91 -15.04
N PHE A 160 16.73 -10.43 -14.73
CA PHE A 160 16.56 -11.71 -14.05
C PHE A 160 15.66 -12.65 -14.85
N THR A 161 15.93 -13.95 -14.70
CA THR A 161 15.05 -15.02 -15.19
C THR A 161 14.12 -15.50 -14.09
N ALA A 162 13.02 -16.16 -14.47
CA ALA A 162 12.10 -16.74 -13.51
C ALA A 162 12.82 -17.71 -12.54
N SER A 163 13.72 -18.56 -13.04
CA SER A 163 14.48 -19.50 -12.20
C SER A 163 15.39 -18.82 -11.19
N GLN A 164 15.96 -17.66 -11.49
CA GLN A 164 16.78 -16.90 -10.54
C GLN A 164 15.92 -16.28 -9.42
N LEU A 165 14.70 -15.88 -9.74
CA LEU A 165 13.78 -15.33 -8.76
C LEU A 165 13.07 -16.40 -7.91
N LEU A 166 12.89 -17.60 -8.47
CA LEU A 166 12.17 -18.70 -7.81
C LEU A 166 13.11 -19.71 -7.11
N GLY A 167 14.41 -19.67 -7.40
CA GLY A 167 15.41 -20.55 -6.75
C GLY A 167 15.49 -21.95 -7.34
N HIS A 168 15.13 -22.13 -8.62
CA HIS A 168 15.29 -23.42 -9.35
C HIS A 168 15.95 -23.26 -10.70
#